data_100a437540748213d71263d867bc7bad
#
_entry.id   100a437540748213d71263d867bc7bad
#
_cell.length_a   1.000
_cell.length_b   1.000
_cell.length_c   1.000
_cell.angle_alpha   90.00
_cell.angle_beta   90.00
_cell.angle_gamma   90.00
#
_symmetry.space_group_name_H-M   'P 1'
#
loop_
_entity.id
_entity.type
_entity.pdbx_description
1 polymer ?
#
loop_
_entity_poly.entity_id
_entity_poly.type
_entity_poly.pdbx_seq_one_letter_code
_entity_poly.pdbx_strand_id
1 'polypeptide(L)'
;MGAYRRVITLPSARASFRQLFVEPGEEKQLPSLYHRTTGKDRNGWATAALLTLLGVPEDRVYADYLRSNDYIPPAYKNYIDHFVAEGGDPSIPLDVLGLKAEYLKASFDEVQTQYGVIEGYFENGLGIDKAGQQRLRGRFLTVAAK
;
A
#
# COMPACT_ATOMS: atom_id res chain seq x y z
N MET A 1 -4.95 -8.83 -11.43
CA MET A 1 -5.53 -9.27 -10.13
C MET A 1 -4.63 -10.23 -9.36
N GLY A 2 -4.08 -11.30 -9.95
CA GLY A 2 -3.24 -12.27 -9.24
C GLY A 2 -2.02 -11.66 -8.53
N ALA A 3 -1.37 -10.67 -9.10
CA ALA A 3 -0.20 -10.01 -8.49
C ALA A 3 -0.54 -9.31 -7.15
N TYR A 4 -1.69 -8.66 -7.08
CA TYR A 4 -2.14 -7.94 -5.87
C TYR A 4 -2.51 -8.89 -4.72
N ARG A 5 -3.09 -10.07 -5.01
CA ARG A 5 -3.31 -11.13 -4.02
C ARG A 5 -1.98 -11.73 -3.53
N ARG A 6 -1.05 -11.97 -4.45
CA ARG A 6 0.27 -12.52 -4.11
C ARG A 6 1.10 -11.62 -3.19
N VAL A 7 0.90 -10.31 -3.24
CA VAL A 7 1.55 -9.37 -2.31
C VAL A 7 1.19 -9.68 -0.85
N ILE A 8 -0.02 -10.22 -0.60
CA ILE A 8 -0.49 -10.61 0.74
C ILE A 8 0.10 -11.94 1.20
N THR A 9 0.26 -12.89 0.27
CA THR A 9 0.55 -14.30 0.61
C THR A 9 2.01 -14.68 0.48
N LEU A 10 2.80 -14.00 -0.38
CA LEU A 10 4.21 -14.35 -0.61
C LEU A 10 5.05 -14.12 0.66
N PRO A 11 5.84 -15.13 1.12
CA PRO A 11 6.67 -15.00 2.32
C PRO A 11 7.65 -13.82 2.26
N SER A 12 8.29 -13.58 1.10
CA SER A 12 9.21 -12.46 0.91
C SER A 12 8.52 -11.09 0.99
N ALA A 13 7.29 -10.97 0.51
CA ALA A 13 6.51 -9.75 0.63
C ALA A 13 6.13 -9.49 2.09
N ARG A 14 5.64 -10.53 2.80
CA ARG A 14 5.32 -10.44 4.22
C ARG A 14 6.53 -10.06 5.07
N ALA A 15 7.69 -10.65 4.82
CA ALA A 15 8.93 -10.29 5.51
C ALA A 15 9.29 -8.80 5.29
N SER A 16 9.20 -8.30 4.05
CA SER A 16 9.47 -6.90 3.73
C SER A 16 8.46 -5.94 4.40
N PHE A 17 7.17 -6.28 4.40
CA PHE A 17 6.17 -5.45 5.08
C PHE A 17 6.31 -5.51 6.60
N ARG A 18 6.65 -6.69 7.17
CA ARG A 18 6.98 -6.77 8.59
C ARG A 18 8.10 -5.80 8.95
N GLN A 19 9.21 -5.83 8.21
CA GLN A 19 10.34 -4.92 8.45
C GLN A 19 9.90 -3.46 8.35
N LEU A 20 9.17 -3.11 7.29
CA LEU A 20 8.64 -1.77 7.08
C LEU A 20 7.82 -1.26 8.26
N PHE A 21 6.98 -2.10 8.88
CA PHE A 21 6.11 -1.67 9.98
C PHE A 21 6.76 -1.78 11.37
N VAL A 22 7.75 -2.64 11.55
CA VAL A 22 8.48 -2.77 12.83
C VAL A 22 9.45 -1.62 13.02
N GLU A 23 10.22 -1.26 11.99
CA GLU A 23 11.23 -0.19 12.07
C GLU A 23 10.63 1.17 12.49
N PRO A 24 9.54 1.68 11.89
CA PRO A 24 8.92 2.93 12.34
C PRO A 24 8.27 2.84 13.74
N GLY A 25 8.09 1.64 14.28
CA GLY A 25 7.68 1.43 15.67
C GLY A 25 8.76 1.79 16.69
N GLU A 26 10.02 1.96 16.26
CA GLU A 26 11.12 2.38 17.10
C GLU A 26 11.40 3.89 16.96
N GLU A 27 11.51 4.60 18.09
CA GLU A 27 11.63 6.07 18.10
C GLU A 27 12.77 6.65 17.27
N LYS A 28 13.85 5.89 17.14
CA LYS A 28 15.07 6.32 16.44
C LYS A 28 14.97 6.25 14.91
N GLN A 29 13.88 5.68 14.38
CA GLN A 29 13.72 5.42 12.94
C GLN A 29 12.78 6.42 12.24
N LEU A 30 12.30 7.45 12.92
CA LEU A 30 11.46 8.50 12.34
C LEU A 30 12.22 9.84 12.22
N PRO A 31 11.97 10.60 11.16
CA PRO A 31 11.08 10.30 10.02
C PRO A 31 11.66 9.24 9.08
N SER A 32 10.79 8.36 8.53
CA SER A 32 11.18 7.30 7.60
C SER A 32 10.56 7.53 6.23
N LEU A 33 11.34 7.27 5.17
CA LEU A 33 10.87 7.27 3.78
C LEU A 33 11.00 5.88 3.20
N TYR A 34 9.92 5.34 2.66
CA TYR A 34 9.94 4.11 1.89
C TYR A 34 9.49 4.35 0.45
N HIS A 35 10.21 3.77 -0.49
CA HIS A 35 9.96 3.94 -1.92
C HIS A 35 10.26 2.67 -2.72
N ARG A 36 9.70 2.62 -3.93
CA ARG A 36 10.00 1.66 -5.00
C ARG A 36 10.13 2.44 -6.30
N THR A 37 10.40 1.74 -7.43
CA THR A 37 10.61 2.39 -8.74
C THR A 37 9.50 3.38 -9.10
N THR A 38 8.23 2.95 -9.08
CA THR A 38 7.07 3.82 -9.28
C THR A 38 6.36 4.18 -7.97
N GLY A 39 6.59 3.43 -6.91
CA GLY A 39 5.99 3.66 -5.60
C GLY A 39 4.48 3.44 -5.50
N LYS A 40 3.81 2.91 -6.52
CA LYS A 40 2.35 2.84 -6.57
C LYS A 40 1.74 1.56 -5.95
N ASP A 41 2.16 0.39 -6.40
CA ASP A 41 1.47 -0.87 -6.06
C ASP A 41 1.79 -1.35 -4.64
N ARG A 42 3.05 -1.71 -4.37
CA ARG A 42 3.48 -2.23 -3.06
C ARG A 42 3.50 -1.16 -1.98
N ASN A 43 3.93 0.06 -2.29
CA ASN A 43 3.85 1.18 -1.35
C ASN A 43 2.39 1.56 -1.10
N GLY A 44 1.56 1.58 -2.14
CA GLY A 44 0.13 1.83 -2.02
C GLY A 44 -0.55 0.80 -1.10
N TRP A 45 -0.23 -0.49 -1.23
CA TRP A 45 -0.71 -1.51 -0.30
C TRP A 45 -0.20 -1.27 1.13
N ALA A 46 1.09 -0.99 1.31
CA ALA A 46 1.65 -0.74 2.65
C ALA A 46 0.96 0.44 3.34
N THR A 47 0.78 1.55 2.61
CA THR A 47 0.06 2.72 3.12
C THR A 47 -1.40 2.36 3.45
N ALA A 48 -2.11 1.70 2.54
CA ALA A 48 -3.51 1.31 2.75
C ALA A 48 -3.68 0.39 3.96
N ALA A 49 -2.80 -0.61 4.13
CA ALA A 49 -2.81 -1.51 5.27
C ALA A 49 -2.58 -0.76 6.61
N LEU A 50 -1.61 0.17 6.64
CA LEU A 50 -1.35 0.99 7.82
C LEU A 50 -2.54 1.90 8.14
N LEU A 51 -3.04 2.64 7.16
CA LEU A 51 -4.18 3.55 7.35
C LEU A 51 -5.41 2.79 7.86
N THR A 52 -5.69 1.60 7.32
CA THR A 52 -6.78 0.74 7.79
C THR A 52 -6.55 0.28 9.24
N LEU A 53 -5.33 -0.15 9.60
CA LEU A 53 -4.98 -0.50 10.98
C LEU A 53 -5.17 0.69 11.94
N LEU A 54 -4.90 1.90 11.47
CA LEU A 54 -5.09 3.15 12.24
C LEU A 54 -6.56 3.58 12.35
N GLY A 55 -7.49 2.91 11.67
CA GLY A 55 -8.91 3.21 11.71
C GLY A 55 -9.35 4.31 10.75
N VAL A 56 -8.57 4.62 9.73
CA VAL A 56 -8.97 5.55 8.66
C VAL A 56 -10.15 4.94 7.88
N PRO A 57 -11.22 5.72 7.61
CA PRO A 57 -12.35 5.25 6.82
C PRO A 57 -11.94 4.72 5.45
N GLU A 58 -12.61 3.65 4.99
CA GLU A 58 -12.27 2.93 3.76
C GLU A 58 -12.25 3.84 2.53
N ASP A 59 -13.23 4.74 2.40
CA ASP A 59 -13.31 5.70 1.30
C ASP A 59 -12.06 6.59 1.23
N ARG A 60 -11.50 6.97 2.38
CA ARG A 60 -10.26 7.77 2.47
C ARG A 60 -9.03 6.96 2.11
N VAL A 61 -8.98 5.69 2.51
CA VAL A 61 -7.88 4.77 2.15
C VAL A 61 -7.84 4.59 0.62
N TYR A 62 -8.99 4.36 -0.01
CA TYR A 62 -9.07 4.24 -1.48
C TYR A 62 -8.74 5.56 -2.18
N ALA A 63 -9.22 6.69 -1.66
CA ALA A 63 -8.91 8.01 -2.22
C ALA A 63 -7.40 8.29 -2.19
N ASP A 64 -6.71 8.01 -1.08
CA ASP A 64 -5.26 8.15 -0.96
C ASP A 64 -4.52 7.26 -1.97
N TYR A 65 -4.90 5.99 -2.06
CA TYR A 65 -4.31 5.04 -3.01
C TYR A 65 -4.44 5.53 -4.46
N LEU A 66 -5.61 5.99 -4.86
CA LEU A 66 -5.89 6.42 -6.23
C LEU A 66 -5.24 7.76 -6.58
N ARG A 67 -4.83 8.59 -5.61
CA ARG A 67 -4.10 9.85 -5.85
C ARG A 67 -2.78 9.66 -6.60
N SER A 68 -2.20 8.47 -6.57
CA SER A 68 -1.02 8.15 -7.39
C SER A 68 -1.27 8.37 -8.89
N ASN A 69 -2.52 8.30 -9.35
CA ASN A 69 -2.89 8.57 -10.74
C ASN A 69 -2.71 10.04 -11.14
N ASP A 70 -2.73 10.96 -10.17
CA ASP A 70 -2.53 12.40 -10.42
C ASP A 70 -1.06 12.73 -10.71
N TYR A 71 -0.13 11.85 -10.33
CA TYR A 71 1.31 12.11 -10.38
C TYR A 71 2.06 11.18 -11.33
N ILE A 72 1.74 9.88 -11.34
CA ILE A 72 2.54 8.90 -12.07
C ILE A 72 2.36 9.02 -13.58
N PRO A 73 1.16 8.96 -14.18
CA PRO A 73 1.02 9.11 -15.63
C PRO A 73 1.58 10.43 -16.16
N PRO A 74 1.36 11.60 -15.52
CA PRO A 74 2.00 12.85 -15.94
C PRO A 74 3.53 12.82 -15.90
N ALA A 75 4.12 12.19 -14.86
CA ALA A 75 5.57 12.07 -14.75
C ALA A 75 6.20 11.21 -15.88
N TYR A 76 5.42 10.28 -16.44
CA TYR A 76 5.84 9.43 -17.55
C TYR A 76 5.33 9.90 -18.92
N LYS A 77 4.78 11.11 -19.01
CA LYS A 77 4.16 11.64 -20.24
C LYS A 77 5.08 11.50 -21.46
N ASN A 78 6.34 11.88 -21.34
CA ASN A 78 7.28 11.82 -22.46
C ASN A 78 7.47 10.38 -22.99
N TYR A 79 7.49 9.40 -22.11
CA TYR A 79 7.59 7.97 -22.51
C TYR A 79 6.29 7.49 -23.17
N ILE A 80 5.14 7.94 -22.67
CA ILE A 80 3.82 7.63 -23.25
C ILE A 80 3.73 8.23 -24.65
N ASP A 81 4.08 9.51 -24.81
CA ASP A 81 4.04 10.22 -26.08
C ASP A 81 4.96 9.56 -27.11
N HIS A 82 6.18 9.17 -26.70
CA HIS A 82 7.11 8.46 -27.59
C HIS A 82 6.56 7.08 -28.02
N PHE A 83 6.02 6.30 -27.08
CA PHE A 83 5.41 5.00 -27.36
C PHE A 83 4.26 5.14 -28.39
N VAL A 84 3.42 6.17 -28.24
CA VAL A 84 2.31 6.45 -29.17
C VAL A 84 2.84 6.90 -30.53
N ALA A 85 3.88 7.73 -30.57
CA ALA A 85 4.50 8.18 -31.82
C ALA A 85 5.09 7.04 -32.64
N GLU A 86 5.57 5.98 -31.96
CA GLU A 86 6.04 4.73 -32.62
C GLU A 86 4.89 3.76 -33.00
N GLY A 87 3.64 4.22 -32.90
CA GLY A 87 2.45 3.41 -33.27
C GLY A 87 1.89 2.54 -32.15
N GLY A 88 2.33 2.73 -30.92
CA GLY A 88 1.80 2.01 -29.75
C GLY A 88 0.40 2.47 -29.35
N ASP A 89 -0.40 1.56 -28.79
CA ASP A 89 -1.72 1.86 -28.26
C ASP A 89 -1.59 2.64 -26.92
N PRO A 90 -2.12 3.87 -26.81
CA PRO A 90 -2.01 4.70 -25.61
C PRO A 90 -2.67 4.09 -24.38
N SER A 91 -3.60 3.15 -24.52
CA SER A 91 -4.22 2.46 -23.39
C SER A 91 -3.23 1.59 -22.61
N ILE A 92 -2.25 1.00 -23.28
CA ILE A 92 -1.28 0.08 -22.69
C ILE A 92 -0.44 0.76 -21.59
N PRO A 93 0.30 1.85 -21.86
CA PRO A 93 1.07 2.52 -20.80
C PRO A 93 0.17 3.12 -19.71
N LEU A 94 -1.03 3.58 -20.01
CA LEU A 94 -1.97 4.08 -19.02
C LEU A 94 -2.46 2.97 -18.09
N ASP A 95 -2.75 1.78 -18.61
CA ASP A 95 -3.13 0.61 -17.81
C ASP A 95 -1.96 0.10 -16.94
N VAL A 96 -0.74 0.18 -17.45
CA VAL A 96 0.47 -0.23 -16.71
C VAL A 96 0.82 0.77 -15.62
N LEU A 97 0.74 2.06 -15.88
CA LEU A 97 1.12 3.14 -14.97
C LEU A 97 -0.01 3.53 -14.02
N GLY A 98 -1.25 3.38 -14.42
CA GLY A 98 -2.43 3.71 -13.63
C GLY A 98 -2.71 2.73 -12.49
N LEU A 99 -3.50 3.19 -11.54
CA LEU A 99 -4.08 2.39 -10.46
C LEU A 99 -5.61 2.34 -10.60
N LYS A 100 -6.18 1.19 -10.27
CA LYS A 100 -7.62 0.96 -10.25
C LYS A 100 -8.04 0.50 -8.86
N ALA A 101 -9.23 0.91 -8.40
CA ALA A 101 -9.75 0.54 -7.08
C ALA A 101 -9.81 -0.99 -6.89
N GLU A 102 -10.15 -1.73 -7.96
CA GLU A 102 -10.18 -3.17 -7.95
C GLU A 102 -8.83 -3.85 -7.65
N TYR A 103 -7.71 -3.17 -7.87
CA TYR A 103 -6.39 -3.70 -7.50
C TYR A 103 -6.21 -3.71 -5.99
N LEU A 104 -6.52 -2.60 -5.32
CA LEU A 104 -6.50 -2.52 -3.86
C LEU A 104 -7.54 -3.45 -3.24
N LYS A 105 -8.76 -3.48 -3.81
CA LYS A 105 -9.81 -4.41 -3.39
C LYS A 105 -9.36 -5.86 -3.42
N ALA A 106 -8.65 -6.30 -4.47
CA ALA A 106 -8.17 -7.67 -4.55
C ALA A 106 -7.19 -8.02 -3.42
N SER A 107 -6.40 -7.05 -2.93
CA SER A 107 -5.53 -7.24 -1.76
C SER A 107 -6.34 -7.34 -0.47
N PHE A 108 -7.35 -6.49 -0.26
CA PHE A 108 -8.23 -6.58 0.91
C PHE A 108 -9.08 -7.85 0.92
N ASP A 109 -9.61 -8.27 -0.24
CA ASP A 109 -10.34 -9.55 -0.38
C ASP A 109 -9.44 -10.74 0.02
N GLU A 110 -8.14 -10.69 -0.32
CA GLU A 110 -7.18 -11.73 0.08
C GLU A 110 -6.90 -11.68 1.58
N VAL A 111 -6.77 -10.49 2.18
CA VAL A 111 -6.67 -10.33 3.64
C VAL A 111 -7.90 -10.92 4.33
N GLN A 112 -9.09 -10.59 3.85
CA GLN A 112 -10.34 -11.13 4.39
C GLN A 112 -10.36 -12.66 4.32
N THR A 113 -9.92 -13.23 3.20
CA THR A 113 -9.92 -14.69 2.98
C THR A 113 -8.92 -15.41 3.88
N GLN A 114 -7.71 -14.87 4.05
CA GLN A 114 -6.61 -15.54 4.75
C GLN A 114 -6.56 -15.24 6.26
N TYR A 115 -6.98 -14.03 6.65
CA TYR A 115 -6.74 -13.51 8.00
C TYR A 115 -8.00 -12.90 8.67
N GLY A 116 -9.12 -12.81 7.96
CA GLY A 116 -10.39 -12.28 8.43
C GLY A 116 -10.45 -10.76 8.47
N VAL A 117 -9.51 -10.11 9.14
CA VAL A 117 -9.45 -8.65 9.31
C VAL A 117 -8.02 -8.15 9.19
N ILE A 118 -7.84 -6.83 9.08
CA ILE A 118 -6.50 -6.22 8.94
C ILE A 118 -5.61 -6.51 10.15
N GLU A 119 -6.15 -6.51 11.36
CA GLU A 119 -5.43 -6.87 12.58
C GLU A 119 -4.91 -8.32 12.53
N GLY A 120 -5.70 -9.24 11.99
CA GLY A 120 -5.30 -10.63 11.75
C GLY A 120 -4.18 -10.75 10.72
N TYR A 121 -4.18 -9.92 9.68
CA TYR A 121 -3.07 -9.85 8.74
C TYR A 121 -1.78 -9.35 9.41
N PHE A 122 -1.85 -8.31 10.23
CA PHE A 122 -0.69 -7.84 10.99
C PHE A 122 -0.19 -8.93 11.96
N GLU A 123 -1.07 -9.57 12.72
CA GLU A 123 -0.71 -10.59 13.71
C GLU A 123 -0.18 -11.89 13.07
N ASN A 124 -0.99 -12.53 12.24
CA ASN A 124 -0.71 -13.86 11.69
C ASN A 124 0.03 -13.82 10.35
N GLY A 125 -0.19 -12.79 9.55
CA GLY A 125 0.48 -12.59 8.27
C GLY A 125 1.88 -12.00 8.41
N LEU A 126 2.00 -10.93 9.19
CA LEU A 126 3.25 -10.19 9.37
C LEU A 126 3.98 -10.52 10.67
N GLY A 127 3.35 -11.24 11.62
CA GLY A 127 3.92 -11.54 12.93
C GLY A 127 4.12 -10.29 13.81
N ILE A 128 3.25 -9.29 13.64
CA ILE A 128 3.18 -8.07 14.46
C ILE A 128 2.01 -8.25 15.43
N ASP A 129 2.32 -8.63 16.64
CA ASP A 129 1.35 -8.91 17.68
C ASP A 129 0.53 -7.67 18.10
N LYS A 130 -0.45 -7.87 18.98
CA LYS A 130 -1.30 -6.80 19.48
C LYS A 130 -0.51 -5.66 20.13
N ALA A 131 0.58 -5.96 20.81
CA ALA A 131 1.44 -4.95 21.42
C ALA A 131 2.16 -4.11 20.33
N GLY A 132 2.66 -4.77 19.27
CA GLY A 132 3.25 -4.11 18.11
C GLY A 132 2.24 -3.20 17.37
N GLN A 133 1.00 -3.70 17.18
CA GLN A 133 -0.08 -2.91 16.58
C GLN A 133 -0.45 -1.69 17.46
N GLN A 134 -0.47 -1.84 18.78
CA GLN A 134 -0.69 -0.72 19.71
C GLN A 134 0.45 0.32 19.63
N ARG A 135 1.70 -0.11 19.50
CA ARG A 135 2.83 0.81 19.28
C ARG A 135 2.65 1.62 18.00
N LEU A 136 2.24 0.98 16.88
CA LEU A 136 1.95 1.68 15.63
C LEU A 136 0.84 2.73 15.82
N ARG A 137 -0.28 2.35 16.46
CA ARG A 137 -1.37 3.30 16.75
C ARG A 137 -0.89 4.46 17.63
N GLY A 138 -0.16 4.18 18.70
CA GLY A 138 0.37 5.22 19.60
C GLY A 138 1.38 6.16 18.92
N ARG A 139 2.05 5.67 17.87
CA ARG A 139 3.03 6.47 17.10
C ARG A 139 2.37 7.42 16.10
N PHE A 140 1.34 6.94 15.42
CA PHE A 140 0.73 7.68 14.31
C PHE A 140 -0.60 8.37 14.66
N LEU A 141 -1.17 8.09 15.81
CA LEU A 141 -2.40 8.73 16.28
C LEU A 141 -2.10 9.68 17.44
N THR A 142 -2.57 10.91 17.34
CA THR A 142 -2.61 11.84 18.47
C THR A 142 -3.92 11.67 19.20
N VAL A 143 -3.87 11.55 20.54
CA VAL A 143 -5.09 11.67 21.35
C VAL A 143 -5.56 13.11 21.23
N ALA A 144 -6.77 13.34 20.71
CA ALA A 144 -7.36 14.67 20.73
C ALA A 144 -7.34 15.17 22.18
N ALA A 145 -6.68 16.31 22.43
CA ALA A 145 -6.78 16.98 23.72
C ALA A 145 -8.26 17.30 23.96
N LYS A 146 -8.79 16.80 25.10
CA LYS A 146 -10.14 17.12 25.54
C LYS A 146 -10.24 18.58 25.94
#